data_ec003cfdb2ab814642046780c7c6e5c7
#
_entry.id   ec003cfdb2ab814642046780c7c6e5c7
#
_cell.length_a   1.000
_cell.length_b   1.000
_cell.length_c   1.000
_cell.angle_alpha   90.00
_cell.angle_beta   90.00
_cell.angle_gamma   90.00
#
_symmetry.space_group_name_H-M   'P 1'
#
loop_
_entity.id
_entity.type
_entity.pdbx_description
1 polymer ?
#
loop_
_entity_poly.entity_id
_entity_poly.type
_entity_poly.pdbx_seq_one_letter_code
_entity_poly.pdbx_strand_id
1 'polypeptide(L)'
;AQTGALRGEWRSYGGDDGSTKYAALDHIDANNIDQLAVAWQWESPDGAIAGNNRNLTPSAFKATPLMIDGVLYIRSSLSIVAAIDAQTGTQLWMQDVGSYASGRPTNLGFNSRGVGHWTDGNEARIFLATSDAHLWSFNAETGQPIGRFGSDGKIDLTQGLRRPVDRSAYQVI
;
A
#
# COMPACT_ATOMS: atom_id res chain seq x y z
N ALA A 1 28.37 7.24 -2.26
CA ALA A 1 27.45 8.37 -2.29
C ALA A 1 26.04 7.79 -2.32
N GLN A 2 25.16 8.27 -1.47
CA GLN A 2 23.74 7.94 -1.53
C GLN A 2 23.16 8.60 -2.78
N THR A 3 22.54 7.80 -3.64
CA THR A 3 22.00 8.29 -4.91
C THR A 3 20.53 8.69 -4.82
N GLY A 4 19.84 8.31 -3.75
CA GLY A 4 18.41 8.53 -3.58
C GLY A 4 17.55 7.73 -4.55
N ALA A 5 16.25 8.02 -4.57
CA ALA A 5 15.33 7.46 -5.53
C ALA A 5 15.65 8.00 -6.94
N LEU A 6 15.81 7.09 -7.89
CA LEU A 6 16.23 7.43 -9.26
C LEU A 6 15.02 7.70 -10.16
N ARG A 7 15.16 8.65 -11.08
CA ARG A 7 14.20 8.91 -12.17
C ARG A 7 12.77 9.23 -11.70
N GLY A 8 12.59 9.81 -10.49
CA GLY A 8 11.27 10.08 -9.94
C GLY A 8 10.53 8.86 -9.38
N GLU A 9 11.20 7.71 -9.37
CA GLU A 9 10.69 6.49 -8.78
C GLU A 9 10.71 6.54 -7.24
N TRP A 10 9.82 5.78 -6.59
CA TRP A 10 9.80 5.60 -5.14
C TRP A 10 9.42 4.16 -4.84
N ARG A 11 10.37 3.24 -4.98
CA ARG A 11 10.14 1.78 -4.99
C ARG A 11 10.05 1.13 -3.62
N SER A 12 10.38 1.87 -2.56
CA SER A 12 10.32 1.40 -1.17
C SER A 12 9.87 2.52 -0.24
N TYR A 13 9.52 2.19 0.99
CA TYR A 13 9.10 3.18 2.00
C TYR A 13 10.08 4.37 2.13
N GLY A 14 11.35 4.10 2.08
CA GLY A 14 12.42 5.12 2.20
C GLY A 14 12.90 5.68 0.85
N GLY A 15 12.27 5.34 -0.26
CA GLY A 15 12.65 5.75 -1.61
C GLY A 15 13.69 4.85 -2.25
N ASP A 16 14.71 4.48 -1.50
CA ASP A 16 15.80 3.59 -1.91
C ASP A 16 16.17 2.62 -0.77
N ASP A 17 17.06 1.66 -1.06
CA ASP A 17 17.54 0.65 -0.09
C ASP A 17 18.26 1.27 1.11
N GLY A 18 18.83 2.45 0.94
CA GLY A 18 19.47 3.23 2.00
C GLY A 18 18.48 4.01 2.85
N SER A 19 17.19 3.98 2.51
CA SER A 19 16.11 4.75 3.18
C SER A 19 16.44 6.24 3.30
N THR A 20 16.99 6.79 2.22
CA THR A 20 17.48 8.19 2.20
C THR A 20 16.35 9.21 2.26
N LYS A 21 15.12 8.81 1.87
CA LYS A 21 13.95 9.69 1.72
C LYS A 21 14.22 10.89 0.82
N TYR A 22 15.06 10.68 -0.18
CA TYR A 22 15.50 11.69 -1.12
C TYR A 22 15.26 11.25 -2.57
N ALA A 23 14.81 12.17 -3.39
CA ALA A 23 14.78 12.04 -4.85
C ALA A 23 15.43 13.30 -5.45
N ALA A 24 16.31 13.08 -6.43
CA ALA A 24 17.01 14.19 -7.12
C ALA A 24 16.07 14.84 -8.15
N LEU A 25 14.98 15.44 -7.67
CA LEU A 25 14.00 16.19 -8.46
C LEU A 25 14.19 17.68 -8.20
N ASP A 26 14.33 18.46 -9.26
CA ASP A 26 14.58 19.89 -9.21
C ASP A 26 13.56 20.73 -10.03
N HIS A 27 12.47 20.08 -10.45
CA HIS A 27 11.43 20.75 -11.25
C HIS A 27 10.61 21.78 -10.47
N ILE A 28 10.58 21.68 -9.15
CA ILE A 28 9.87 22.60 -8.27
C ILE A 28 10.91 23.35 -7.44
N ASP A 29 10.91 24.68 -7.56
CA ASP A 29 11.83 25.56 -6.87
C ASP A 29 11.12 26.82 -6.35
N ALA A 30 11.87 27.75 -5.78
CA ALA A 30 11.33 29.00 -5.23
C ALA A 30 10.68 29.93 -6.29
N ASN A 31 10.93 29.71 -7.57
CA ASN A 31 10.40 30.56 -8.64
C ASN A 31 9.07 30.05 -9.20
N ASN A 32 8.68 28.80 -8.90
CA ASN A 32 7.47 28.19 -9.46
C ASN A 32 6.56 27.50 -8.43
N ILE A 33 6.94 27.45 -7.16
CA ILE A 33 6.15 26.79 -6.12
C ILE A 33 4.75 27.40 -5.94
N ASP A 34 4.60 28.69 -6.18
CA ASP A 34 3.34 29.43 -6.11
C ASP A 34 2.40 29.13 -7.30
N GLN A 35 2.92 28.49 -8.35
CA GLN A 35 2.16 28.09 -9.54
C GLN A 35 1.60 26.68 -9.42
N LEU A 36 1.88 25.95 -8.33
CA LEU A 36 1.38 24.61 -8.13
C LEU A 36 -0.14 24.59 -8.02
N ALA A 37 -0.76 23.65 -8.73
CA ALA A 37 -2.19 23.39 -8.66
C ALA A 37 -2.43 21.90 -8.46
N VAL A 38 -3.59 21.54 -7.89
CA VAL A 38 -4.02 20.13 -7.78
C VAL A 38 -4.29 19.62 -9.19
N ALA A 39 -3.49 18.65 -9.64
CA ALA A 39 -3.66 18.03 -10.96
C ALA A 39 -4.85 17.05 -10.96
N TRP A 40 -5.00 16.25 -9.92
CA TRP A 40 -6.09 15.31 -9.73
C TRP A 40 -6.25 14.92 -8.26
N GLN A 41 -7.36 14.28 -7.94
CA GLN A 41 -7.64 13.71 -6.63
C GLN A 41 -8.18 12.30 -6.79
N TRP A 42 -7.73 11.38 -5.94
CA TRP A 42 -8.28 10.03 -5.82
C TRP A 42 -8.89 9.87 -4.44
N GLU A 43 -10.11 9.37 -4.38
CA GLU A 43 -10.82 9.14 -3.13
C GLU A 43 -10.72 7.67 -2.72
N SER A 44 -10.29 7.43 -1.48
CA SER A 44 -10.24 6.10 -0.91
C SER A 44 -11.65 5.54 -0.71
N PRO A 45 -11.91 4.25 -1.01
CA PRO A 45 -13.20 3.62 -0.77
C PRO A 45 -13.54 3.43 0.71
N ASP A 46 -12.61 3.68 1.62
CA ASP A 46 -12.76 3.48 3.06
C ASP A 46 -14.00 4.18 3.62
N GLY A 47 -14.26 5.41 3.18
CA GLY A 47 -15.42 6.18 3.63
C GLY A 47 -16.75 5.53 3.24
N ALA A 48 -16.84 5.07 2.02
CA ALA A 48 -18.05 4.38 1.51
C ALA A 48 -18.27 3.04 2.21
N ILE A 49 -17.18 2.28 2.44
CA ILE A 49 -17.24 0.98 3.14
C ILE A 49 -17.61 1.16 4.62
N ALA A 50 -16.98 2.11 5.29
CA ALA A 50 -17.26 2.39 6.70
C ALA A 50 -18.71 2.87 6.88
N GLY A 51 -19.20 3.76 6.00
CA GLY A 51 -20.53 4.33 6.11
C GLY A 51 -20.80 4.85 7.52
N ASN A 52 -21.88 4.36 8.15
CA ASN A 52 -22.23 4.69 9.53
C ASN A 52 -21.65 3.70 10.56
N ASN A 53 -20.89 2.71 10.15
CA ASN A 53 -20.30 1.72 11.05
C ASN A 53 -19.03 2.28 11.73
N ARG A 54 -19.18 2.77 12.95
CA ARG A 54 -18.08 3.33 13.75
C ARG A 54 -16.94 2.35 14.01
N ASN A 55 -17.20 1.04 13.96
CA ASN A 55 -16.16 0.02 14.12
C ASN A 55 -15.21 -0.03 12.92
N LEU A 56 -15.64 0.43 11.75
CA LEU A 56 -14.83 0.50 10.53
C LEU A 56 -14.21 1.88 10.28
N THR A 57 -14.39 2.82 11.19
CA THR A 57 -13.82 4.16 11.04
C THR A 57 -12.29 4.08 10.91
N PRO A 58 -11.69 4.60 9.83
CA PRO A 58 -10.24 4.70 9.66
C PRO A 58 -9.61 5.46 10.83
N SER A 59 -8.45 4.97 11.31
CA SER A 59 -7.74 5.61 12.43
C SER A 59 -6.73 6.63 11.95
N ALA A 60 -5.90 6.25 10.99
CA ALA A 60 -4.92 7.13 10.40
C ALA A 60 -4.47 6.65 9.02
N PHE A 61 -4.39 7.58 8.08
CA PHE A 61 -3.80 7.36 6.77
C PHE A 61 -2.33 7.80 6.81
N LYS A 62 -1.41 6.84 6.93
CA LYS A 62 0.04 7.05 7.03
C LYS A 62 0.81 6.29 5.95
N ALA A 63 0.12 5.89 4.88
CA ALA A 63 0.75 5.19 3.78
C ALA A 63 1.72 6.12 3.04
N THR A 64 2.89 5.58 2.72
CA THR A 64 3.74 6.14 1.68
C THR A 64 3.40 5.39 0.40
N PRO A 65 2.84 6.04 -0.62
CA PRO A 65 2.63 5.42 -1.91
C PRO A 65 3.97 5.02 -2.54
N LEU A 66 4.00 3.91 -3.26
CA LEU A 66 5.12 3.60 -4.13
C LEU A 66 4.85 4.20 -5.51
N MET A 67 5.90 4.75 -6.12
CA MET A 67 5.88 5.26 -7.50
C MET A 67 6.78 4.38 -8.35
N ILE A 68 6.21 3.63 -9.28
CA ILE A 68 6.93 2.65 -10.08
C ILE A 68 6.40 2.69 -11.51
N ASP A 69 7.28 2.98 -12.45
CA ASP A 69 6.98 3.02 -13.89
C ASP A 69 5.71 3.82 -14.22
N GLY A 70 5.53 4.99 -13.58
CA GLY A 70 4.38 5.87 -13.79
C GLY A 70 3.10 5.47 -13.04
N VAL A 71 3.14 4.42 -12.22
CA VAL A 71 2.00 3.94 -11.43
C VAL A 71 2.23 4.20 -9.95
N LEU A 72 1.23 4.77 -9.29
CA LEU A 72 1.17 4.91 -7.83
C LEU A 72 0.45 3.71 -7.23
N TYR A 73 1.14 2.97 -6.36
CA TYR A 73 0.53 1.90 -5.57
C TYR A 73 0.30 2.37 -4.15
N ILE A 74 -0.94 2.32 -3.72
CA ILE A 74 -1.36 2.84 -2.42
C ILE A 74 -2.20 1.82 -1.66
N ARG A 75 -2.06 1.80 -0.34
CA ARG A 75 -2.93 1.04 0.57
C ARG A 75 -3.79 2.01 1.36
N SER A 76 -5.08 1.74 1.42
CA SER A 76 -6.01 2.46 2.30
C SER A 76 -5.95 1.98 3.76
N SER A 77 -6.61 2.67 4.67
CA SER A 77 -6.66 2.29 6.08
C SER A 77 -7.38 0.96 6.32
N LEU A 78 -8.40 0.63 5.53
CA LEU A 78 -9.10 -0.65 5.57
C LEU A 78 -8.38 -1.77 4.81
N SER A 79 -7.12 -1.54 4.41
CA SER A 79 -6.27 -2.51 3.68
C SER A 79 -6.76 -2.81 2.26
N ILE A 80 -7.34 -1.83 1.60
CA ILE A 80 -7.61 -1.89 0.17
C ILE A 80 -6.38 -1.40 -0.55
N VAL A 81 -5.94 -2.09 -1.59
CA VAL A 81 -4.80 -1.69 -2.42
C VAL A 81 -5.29 -1.22 -3.78
N ALA A 82 -4.75 -0.13 -4.26
CA ALA A 82 -5.05 0.43 -5.58
C ALA A 82 -3.79 0.77 -6.34
N ALA A 83 -3.85 0.64 -7.67
CA ALA A 83 -2.90 1.19 -8.62
C ALA A 83 -3.55 2.35 -9.37
N ILE A 84 -2.86 3.45 -9.44
CA ILE A 84 -3.35 4.71 -9.99
C ILE A 84 -2.32 5.22 -10.98
N ASP A 85 -2.75 5.59 -12.17
CA ASP A 85 -1.91 6.30 -13.12
C ASP A 85 -1.46 7.64 -12.51
N ALA A 86 -0.17 7.83 -12.34
CA ALA A 86 0.37 8.96 -11.62
C ALA A 86 0.17 10.29 -12.36
N GLN A 87 0.03 10.26 -13.68
CA GLN A 87 -0.15 11.44 -14.49
C GLN A 87 -1.61 11.93 -14.49
N THR A 88 -2.56 10.99 -14.54
CA THR A 88 -3.98 11.31 -14.76
C THR A 88 -4.85 11.15 -13.51
N GLY A 89 -4.37 10.42 -12.50
CA GLY A 89 -5.17 10.03 -11.34
C GLY A 89 -6.18 8.91 -11.62
N THR A 90 -6.13 8.32 -12.82
CA THR A 90 -7.04 7.23 -13.19
C THR A 90 -6.71 5.97 -12.41
N GLN A 91 -7.70 5.40 -11.76
CA GLN A 91 -7.55 4.10 -11.10
C GLN A 91 -7.45 2.99 -12.14
N LEU A 92 -6.30 2.31 -12.19
CA LEU A 92 -6.03 1.20 -13.11
C LEU A 92 -6.66 -0.09 -12.60
N TRP A 93 -6.47 -0.38 -11.32
CA TRP A 93 -7.09 -1.48 -10.62
C TRP A 93 -7.21 -1.21 -9.12
N MET A 94 -8.07 -1.98 -8.47
CA MET A 94 -8.24 -1.95 -7.02
C MET A 94 -8.60 -3.34 -6.52
N GLN A 95 -8.05 -3.73 -5.35
CA GLN A 95 -8.35 -5.00 -4.69
C GLN A 95 -8.77 -4.74 -3.24
N ASP A 96 -9.97 -5.22 -2.91
CA ASP A 96 -10.49 -5.30 -1.56
C ASP A 96 -10.45 -6.77 -1.11
N VAL A 97 -9.59 -7.07 -0.15
CA VAL A 97 -9.45 -8.43 0.41
C VAL A 97 -10.35 -8.67 1.63
N GLY A 98 -11.15 -7.68 2.00
CA GLY A 98 -12.13 -7.78 3.08
C GLY A 98 -11.55 -7.98 4.46
N SER A 99 -10.26 -7.69 4.70
CA SER A 99 -9.58 -7.95 5.98
C SER A 99 -10.21 -7.23 7.16
N TYR A 100 -10.88 -6.11 6.93
CA TYR A 100 -11.61 -5.33 7.94
C TYR A 100 -12.82 -6.08 8.53
N ALA A 101 -13.33 -7.12 7.85
CA ALA A 101 -14.41 -7.97 8.35
C ALA A 101 -13.99 -8.78 9.59
N SER A 102 -12.70 -9.00 9.79
CA SER A 102 -12.15 -9.65 10.99
C SER A 102 -12.22 -8.78 12.25
N GLY A 103 -12.69 -7.54 12.10
CA GLY A 103 -12.87 -6.60 13.22
C GLY A 103 -11.79 -5.52 13.26
N ARG A 104 -12.02 -4.54 14.14
CA ARG A 104 -11.10 -3.43 14.35
C ARG A 104 -9.83 -3.90 15.05
N PRO A 105 -8.66 -3.61 14.51
CA PRO A 105 -7.39 -3.91 15.17
C PRO A 105 -7.30 -3.27 16.56
N THR A 106 -6.96 -4.09 17.57
CA THR A 106 -7.01 -3.68 18.98
C THR A 106 -5.97 -2.63 19.35
N ASN A 107 -4.84 -2.64 18.66
CA ASN A 107 -3.69 -1.83 19.05
C ASN A 107 -3.76 -0.38 18.50
N LEU A 108 -3.77 -0.24 17.18
CA LEU A 108 -3.74 1.07 16.52
C LEU A 108 -4.99 1.34 15.66
N GLY A 109 -5.97 0.43 15.68
CA GLY A 109 -7.11 0.48 14.79
C GLY A 109 -6.70 0.32 13.32
N PHE A 110 -7.53 0.80 12.41
CA PHE A 110 -7.26 0.74 10.98
C PHE A 110 -6.24 1.82 10.57
N ASN A 111 -4.99 1.41 10.44
CA ASN A 111 -3.89 2.24 9.99
C ASN A 111 -3.35 1.76 8.66
N SER A 112 -3.01 2.70 7.78
CA SER A 112 -2.31 2.42 6.55
C SER A 112 -0.81 2.66 6.71
N ARG A 113 0.03 1.68 6.32
CA ARG A 113 1.50 1.78 6.34
C ARG A 113 2.12 1.75 4.95
N GLY A 114 1.38 1.29 3.94
CA GLY A 114 1.83 1.14 2.57
C GLY A 114 1.87 -0.31 2.11
N VAL A 115 2.51 -0.51 0.98
CA VAL A 115 2.68 -1.81 0.30
C VAL A 115 4.15 -2.07 0.04
N GLY A 116 4.51 -3.32 -0.22
CA GLY A 116 5.82 -3.72 -0.70
C GLY A 116 5.81 -3.98 -2.21
N HIS A 117 6.95 -3.82 -2.86
CA HIS A 117 7.14 -4.14 -4.27
C HIS A 117 8.31 -5.12 -4.44
N TRP A 118 8.18 -6.01 -5.42
CA TRP A 118 9.24 -6.90 -5.87
C TRP A 118 9.13 -7.16 -7.36
N THR A 119 10.26 -7.33 -8.02
CA THR A 119 10.34 -7.76 -9.42
C THR A 119 11.60 -8.58 -9.67
N ASP A 120 11.51 -9.53 -10.60
CA ASP A 120 12.66 -10.25 -11.19
C ASP A 120 12.97 -9.77 -12.61
N GLY A 121 12.31 -8.70 -13.06
CA GLY A 121 12.41 -8.17 -14.42
C GLY A 121 11.39 -8.74 -15.40
N ASN A 122 10.79 -9.90 -15.14
CA ASN A 122 9.74 -10.51 -15.97
C ASN A 122 8.37 -10.41 -15.31
N GLU A 123 8.34 -10.46 -14.01
CA GLU A 123 7.14 -10.34 -13.20
C GLU A 123 7.35 -9.26 -12.13
N ALA A 124 6.33 -8.47 -11.89
CA ALA A 124 6.31 -7.50 -10.80
C ALA A 124 5.12 -7.79 -9.87
N ARG A 125 5.35 -7.66 -8.57
CA ARG A 125 4.37 -7.97 -7.53
C ARG A 125 4.23 -6.84 -6.53
N ILE A 126 2.99 -6.64 -6.09
CA ILE A 126 2.65 -5.80 -4.95
C ILE A 126 2.27 -6.70 -3.78
N PHE A 127 2.89 -6.46 -2.63
CA PHE A 127 2.62 -7.17 -1.39
C PHE A 127 1.82 -6.29 -0.43
N LEU A 128 0.78 -6.90 0.13
CA LEU A 128 -0.10 -6.26 1.11
C LEU A 128 -0.16 -7.14 2.38
N ALA A 129 0.38 -6.62 3.49
CA ALA A 129 0.14 -7.22 4.79
C ALA A 129 -1.15 -6.68 5.38
N THR A 130 -2.01 -7.53 5.91
CA THR A 130 -3.34 -7.15 6.40
C THR A 130 -3.49 -7.38 7.89
N SER A 131 -4.39 -6.64 8.53
CA SER A 131 -4.62 -6.69 9.96
C SER A 131 -5.12 -8.05 10.47
N ASP A 132 -5.70 -8.87 9.61
CA ASP A 132 -6.13 -10.23 9.88
C ASP A 132 -5.00 -11.28 9.73
N ALA A 133 -3.74 -10.81 9.77
CA ALA A 133 -2.52 -11.60 9.73
C ALA A 133 -2.30 -12.38 8.43
N HIS A 134 -2.65 -11.82 7.29
CA HIS A 134 -2.30 -12.37 5.98
C HIS A 134 -1.29 -11.47 5.26
N LEU A 135 -0.44 -12.10 4.47
CA LEU A 135 0.39 -11.44 3.45
C LEU A 135 -0.13 -11.84 2.08
N TRP A 136 -0.63 -10.88 1.33
CA TRP A 136 -1.11 -11.05 -0.03
C TRP A 136 -0.03 -10.69 -1.04
N SER A 137 -0.08 -11.33 -2.21
CA SER A 137 0.74 -11.01 -3.38
C SER A 137 -0.14 -10.81 -4.59
N PHE A 138 -0.06 -9.64 -5.21
CA PHE A 138 -0.80 -9.28 -6.41
C PHE A 138 0.15 -9.07 -7.59
N ASN A 139 -0.28 -9.40 -8.78
CA ASN A 139 0.38 -8.96 -9.99
C ASN A 139 0.30 -7.43 -10.08
N ALA A 140 1.43 -6.76 -10.27
CA ALA A 140 1.49 -5.29 -10.21
C ALA A 140 0.69 -4.64 -11.36
N GLU A 141 0.66 -5.25 -12.54
CA GLU A 141 -0.02 -4.72 -13.71
C GLU A 141 -1.55 -4.90 -13.64
N THR A 142 -2.01 -6.09 -13.20
CA THR A 142 -3.42 -6.47 -13.28
C THR A 142 -4.17 -6.40 -11.97
N GLY A 143 -3.45 -6.33 -10.84
CA GLY A 143 -4.03 -6.41 -9.50
C GLY A 143 -4.51 -7.80 -9.10
N GLN A 144 -4.41 -8.80 -9.99
CA GLN A 144 -4.90 -10.14 -9.67
C GLN A 144 -4.01 -10.84 -8.62
N PRO A 145 -4.59 -11.56 -7.65
CA PRO A 145 -3.80 -12.37 -6.73
C PRO A 145 -2.93 -13.39 -7.47
N ILE A 146 -1.68 -13.53 -7.03
CA ILE A 146 -0.74 -14.53 -7.57
C ILE A 146 -1.03 -15.88 -6.92
N GLY A 147 -1.87 -16.71 -7.53
CA GLY A 147 -2.37 -17.97 -6.94
C GLY A 147 -1.29 -18.93 -6.44
N ARG A 148 -0.08 -18.93 -7.05
CA ARG A 148 1.08 -19.72 -6.59
C ARG A 148 1.78 -19.16 -5.34
N PHE A 149 1.39 -17.98 -4.85
CA PHE A 149 1.92 -17.42 -3.62
C PHE A 149 1.08 -17.90 -2.44
N GLY A 150 1.64 -18.83 -1.66
CA GLY A 150 0.95 -19.47 -0.55
C GLY A 150 -0.29 -20.26 -1.01
N SER A 151 -1.44 -19.94 -0.46
CA SER A 151 -2.74 -20.49 -0.85
C SER A 151 -3.61 -19.36 -1.42
N ASP A 152 -3.98 -19.48 -2.69
CA ASP A 152 -4.84 -18.51 -3.37
C ASP A 152 -4.33 -17.06 -3.32
N GLY A 153 -3.01 -16.88 -3.44
CA GLY A 153 -2.37 -15.57 -3.47
C GLY A 153 -2.07 -14.96 -2.12
N LYS A 154 -2.19 -15.73 -1.03
CA LYS A 154 -1.89 -15.27 0.33
C LYS A 154 -1.19 -16.28 1.20
N ILE A 155 -0.48 -15.79 2.17
CA ILE A 155 0.16 -16.56 3.26
C ILE A 155 -0.49 -16.16 4.58
N ASP A 156 -0.86 -17.16 5.38
CA ASP A 156 -1.29 -16.96 6.76
C ASP A 156 -0.06 -16.79 7.66
N LEU A 157 0.14 -15.58 8.16
CA LEU A 157 1.31 -15.22 8.97
C LEU A 157 1.24 -15.77 10.41
N THR A 158 0.15 -16.45 10.78
CA THR A 158 0.07 -17.17 12.06
C THR A 158 0.61 -18.59 11.97
N GLN A 159 0.85 -19.10 10.74
CA GLN A 159 1.42 -20.43 10.53
C GLN A 159 2.92 -20.46 10.88
N GLY A 160 3.37 -21.55 11.49
CA GLY A 160 4.78 -21.73 11.83
C GLY A 160 5.30 -20.87 12.99
N LEU A 161 4.44 -20.16 13.68
CA LEU A 161 4.82 -19.44 14.89
C LEU A 161 5.16 -20.43 16.01
N ARG A 162 6.16 -20.07 16.84
CA ARG A 162 6.65 -20.91 17.94
C ARG A 162 5.56 -21.26 18.98
N ARG A 163 4.55 -20.41 19.11
CA ARG A 163 3.42 -20.61 20.03
C ARG A 163 2.11 -20.35 19.29
N PRO A 164 1.04 -21.07 19.63
CA PRO A 164 -0.29 -20.70 19.15
C PRO A 164 -0.62 -19.26 19.49
N VAL A 165 -1.29 -18.58 18.60
CA VAL A 165 -1.72 -17.19 18.80
C VAL A 165 -3.24 -17.11 18.80
N ASP A 166 -3.76 -16.24 19.61
CA ASP A 166 -5.15 -15.82 19.52
C ASP A 166 -5.30 -14.86 18.33
N ARG A 167 -5.98 -15.30 17.28
CA ARG A 167 -6.18 -14.48 16.06
C ARG A 167 -6.93 -13.19 16.33
N SER A 168 -7.77 -13.13 17.37
CA SER A 168 -8.49 -11.92 17.73
C SER A 168 -7.57 -10.83 18.28
N ALA A 169 -6.42 -11.24 18.82
CA ALA A 169 -5.42 -10.36 19.43
C ALA A 169 -4.14 -10.23 18.58
N TYR A 170 -3.93 -11.13 17.61
CA TYR A 170 -2.73 -11.13 16.74
C TYR A 170 -2.97 -10.30 15.48
N GLN A 171 -2.15 -9.31 15.28
CA GLN A 171 -2.27 -8.38 14.16
C GLN A 171 -0.91 -8.09 13.53
N VAL A 172 -0.90 -7.96 12.22
CA VAL A 172 0.23 -7.43 11.45
C VAL A 172 -0.12 -6.02 11.00
N ILE A 173 0.80 -5.10 11.25
CA ILE A 173 0.63 -3.67 10.97
C ILE A 173 1.59 -3.27 9.85
#